data_f0527b7861e77f40e56c3d323e551b4a
#
_entry.id   f0527b7861e77f40e56c3d323e551b4a
#
_cell.length_a   1.000
_cell.length_b   1.000
_cell.length_c   1.000
_cell.angle_alpha   90.00
_cell.angle_beta   90.00
_cell.angle_gamma   90.00
#
_symmetry.space_group_name_H-M   'P 1'
#
loop_
_entity.id
_entity.type
_entity.pdbx_description
1 polymer ?
#
loop_
_entity_poly.entity_id
_entity_poly.type
_entity_poly.pdbx_seq_one_letter_code
_entity_poly.pdbx_strand_id
1 'polypeptide(L)'
;MLQEQPVALSFRRNSFRRRSMKTGVDRDDRGWTQLHIKACKGDLKAVKELLDQGADVNALACGPKSKGMTPLHLAAKGGHIEVMDLLLERGANIEARTSGACGWTPLHAAAKERKREAVKFLVENGAFLPDDITDCRFNPPVQYCLGLEWAYEERKKLSGETSSSSCGDTSCSSEN
;
A
#
# COMPACT_ATOMS: atom_id res chain seq x y z
N MET A 1 1.49 70.79 9.37
CA MET A 1 1.66 69.63 10.27
C MET A 1 0.77 68.55 9.74
N LEU A 2 1.35 67.63 8.96
CA LEU A 2 0.64 66.52 8.35
C LEU A 2 0.94 65.29 9.19
N GLN A 3 -0.11 64.69 9.81
CA GLN A 3 -0.01 63.44 10.56
C GLN A 3 -0.17 62.29 9.58
N GLU A 4 0.90 61.55 9.38
CA GLU A 4 0.85 60.27 8.67
C GLU A 4 0.37 59.20 9.62
N GLN A 5 -0.74 58.51 9.25
CA GLN A 5 -1.22 57.33 9.90
C GLN A 5 -0.58 56.06 9.27
N PRO A 6 -0.14 55.07 10.06
CA PRO A 6 0.41 53.85 9.51
C PRO A 6 -0.70 52.93 9.02
N VAL A 7 -0.70 52.62 7.73
CA VAL A 7 -1.54 51.62 7.10
C VAL A 7 -1.12 50.24 7.56
N ALA A 8 -1.94 49.63 8.43
CA ALA A 8 -1.84 48.25 8.79
C ALA A 8 -2.03 47.35 7.56
N LEU A 9 -0.95 46.78 7.06
CA LEU A 9 -0.98 45.73 6.06
C LEU A 9 -1.60 44.47 6.64
N SER A 10 -2.90 44.34 6.50
CA SER A 10 -3.66 43.13 6.71
C SER A 10 -3.20 42.08 5.70
N PHE A 11 -2.31 41.18 6.10
CA PHE A 11 -2.00 39.99 5.35
C PHE A 11 -3.23 39.08 5.33
N ARG A 12 -4.14 39.33 4.39
CA ARG A 12 -5.14 38.35 3.98
C ARG A 12 -4.39 37.17 3.40
N ARG A 13 -4.34 36.06 4.15
CA ARG A 13 -4.00 34.75 3.60
C ARG A 13 -5.02 34.45 2.49
N ASN A 14 -4.66 34.81 1.26
CA ASN A 14 -5.35 34.34 0.08
C ASN A 14 -5.15 32.82 0.03
N SER A 15 -6.16 32.10 0.50
CA SER A 15 -6.35 30.72 0.13
C SER A 15 -6.58 30.70 -1.39
N PHE A 16 -5.50 30.59 -2.15
CA PHE A 16 -5.56 30.24 -3.54
C PHE A 16 -6.17 28.85 -3.63
N ARG A 17 -7.50 28.76 -3.66
CA ARG A 17 -8.19 27.66 -4.28
C ARG A 17 -7.75 27.69 -5.75
N ARG A 18 -6.67 26.98 -6.06
CA ARG A 18 -6.39 26.57 -7.42
C ARG A 18 -7.59 25.79 -7.90
N ARG A 19 -8.48 26.47 -8.64
CA ARG A 19 -9.43 25.80 -9.52
C ARG A 19 -8.56 25.03 -10.51
N SER A 20 -8.27 23.78 -10.17
CA SER A 20 -7.74 22.81 -11.10
C SER A 20 -8.77 22.65 -12.21
N MET A 21 -8.37 23.00 -13.41
CA MET A 21 -9.15 22.76 -14.61
C MET A 21 -9.54 21.27 -14.66
N LYS A 22 -10.80 21.04 -14.95
CA LYS A 22 -11.54 19.81 -15.19
C LYS A 22 -10.74 18.65 -15.83
N THR A 23 -9.93 17.99 -15.06
CA THR A 23 -9.71 16.56 -15.15
C THR A 23 -10.26 16.01 -13.84
N GLY A 24 -11.42 15.39 -13.91
CA GLY A 24 -12.36 15.13 -12.83
C GLY A 24 -11.87 14.24 -11.68
N VAL A 25 -10.79 14.59 -11.04
CA VAL A 25 -10.30 13.88 -9.87
C VAL A 25 -10.18 14.87 -8.71
N ASP A 26 -11.25 14.98 -7.92
CA ASP A 26 -11.21 15.70 -6.66
C ASP A 26 -10.23 15.00 -5.73
N ARG A 27 -9.14 15.68 -5.39
CA ARG A 27 -8.14 15.20 -4.44
C ARG A 27 -8.27 15.97 -3.13
N ASP A 28 -8.12 15.24 -2.02
CA ASP A 28 -8.06 15.85 -0.70
C ASP A 28 -6.70 16.55 -0.45
N ASP A 29 -6.54 17.18 0.72
CA ASP A 29 -5.30 17.85 1.13
C ASP A 29 -4.09 16.88 1.21
N ARG A 30 -4.34 15.58 1.27
CA ARG A 30 -3.33 14.51 1.22
C ARG A 30 -2.99 14.07 -0.20
N GLY A 31 -3.62 14.67 -1.21
CA GLY A 31 -3.48 14.29 -2.62
C GLY A 31 -4.15 12.95 -2.96
N TRP A 32 -5.12 12.51 -2.15
CA TRP A 32 -5.89 11.29 -2.36
C TRP A 32 -7.13 11.55 -3.18
N THR A 33 -7.47 10.63 -4.08
CA THR A 33 -8.77 10.62 -4.77
C THR A 33 -9.84 10.04 -3.84
N GLN A 34 -11.11 10.21 -4.20
CA GLN A 34 -12.21 9.57 -3.45
C GLN A 34 -12.04 8.04 -3.39
N LEU A 35 -11.53 7.44 -4.47
CA LEU A 35 -11.25 6.01 -4.51
C LEU A 35 -10.20 5.59 -3.46
N HIS A 36 -9.14 6.36 -3.28
CA HIS A 36 -8.15 6.12 -2.22
C HIS A 36 -8.77 6.15 -0.83
N ILE A 37 -9.61 7.15 -0.56
CA ILE A 37 -10.27 7.33 0.75
C ILE A 37 -11.18 6.15 1.05
N LYS A 38 -11.99 5.72 0.07
CA LYS A 38 -12.93 4.62 0.23
C LYS A 38 -12.24 3.25 0.34
N ALA A 39 -11.18 3.03 -0.45
CA ALA A 39 -10.34 1.84 -0.35
C ALA A 39 -9.65 1.72 1.03
N CYS A 40 -9.15 2.84 1.57
CA CYS A 40 -8.55 2.89 2.90
C CYS A 40 -9.54 2.57 4.03
N LYS A 41 -10.83 2.91 3.85
CA LYS A 41 -11.90 2.65 4.81
C LYS A 41 -12.52 1.25 4.67
N GLY A 42 -12.26 0.55 3.58
CA GLY A 42 -12.86 -0.74 3.29
C GLY A 42 -14.34 -0.65 2.83
N ASP A 43 -14.76 0.52 2.33
CA ASP A 43 -16.15 0.74 1.86
C ASP A 43 -16.36 0.15 0.47
N LEU A 44 -16.64 -1.16 0.42
CA LEU A 44 -16.79 -1.92 -0.82
C LEU A 44 -17.84 -1.33 -1.76
N LYS A 45 -18.99 -0.89 -1.21
CA LYS A 45 -20.08 -0.32 -2.02
C LYS A 45 -19.65 0.96 -2.72
N ALA A 46 -19.06 1.88 -1.97
CA ALA A 46 -18.59 3.14 -2.53
C ALA A 46 -17.42 2.95 -3.51
N VAL A 47 -16.53 1.98 -3.26
CA VAL A 47 -15.45 1.63 -4.20
C VAL A 47 -16.05 1.14 -5.52
N LYS A 48 -17.04 0.23 -5.48
CA LYS A 48 -17.73 -0.27 -6.67
C LYS A 48 -18.38 0.85 -7.46
N GLU A 49 -19.17 1.71 -6.79
CA GLU A 49 -19.83 2.85 -7.42
C GLU A 49 -18.84 3.79 -8.11
N LEU A 50 -17.71 4.11 -7.46
CA LEU A 50 -16.68 4.98 -8.04
C LEU A 50 -16.02 4.35 -9.26
N LEU A 51 -15.75 3.05 -9.23
CA LEU A 51 -15.18 2.32 -10.38
C LEU A 51 -16.19 2.24 -11.54
N ASP A 52 -17.48 2.04 -11.25
CA ASP A 52 -18.54 2.04 -12.26
C ASP A 52 -18.74 3.44 -12.89
N GLN A 53 -18.42 4.50 -12.16
CA GLN A 53 -18.39 5.88 -12.66
C GLN A 53 -17.13 6.22 -13.47
N GLY A 54 -16.21 5.25 -13.64
CA GLY A 54 -14.98 5.42 -14.42
C GLY A 54 -13.81 6.03 -13.64
N ALA A 55 -13.79 5.89 -12.32
CA ALA A 55 -12.62 6.28 -11.53
C ALA A 55 -11.40 5.42 -11.92
N ASP A 56 -10.24 6.06 -12.05
CA ASP A 56 -8.99 5.36 -12.36
C ASP A 56 -8.56 4.46 -11.20
N VAL A 57 -8.62 3.14 -11.45
CA VAL A 57 -8.25 2.09 -10.48
C VAL A 57 -6.77 2.16 -10.06
N ASN A 58 -5.91 2.65 -10.97
CA ASN A 58 -4.47 2.80 -10.75
C ASN A 58 -4.05 4.23 -10.42
N ALA A 59 -4.99 5.10 -10.04
CA ALA A 59 -4.70 6.48 -9.67
C ALA A 59 -3.58 6.54 -8.62
N LEU A 60 -2.61 7.44 -8.83
CA LEU A 60 -1.49 7.62 -7.90
C LEU A 60 -1.78 8.75 -6.91
N ALA A 61 -1.60 8.50 -5.64
CA ALA A 61 -1.63 9.54 -4.61
C ALA A 61 -0.44 10.50 -4.75
N CYS A 62 -0.68 11.80 -4.57
CA CYS A 62 0.34 12.85 -4.76
C CYS A 62 0.84 13.46 -3.44
N GLY A 63 0.31 13.04 -2.31
CA GLY A 63 0.67 13.59 -1.00
C GLY A 63 2.07 13.21 -0.54
N PRO A 64 2.70 14.02 0.31
CA PRO A 64 4.11 13.83 0.71
C PRO A 64 4.36 12.51 1.44
N LYS A 65 3.38 11.99 2.20
CA LYS A 65 3.47 10.74 2.95
C LYS A 65 2.95 9.52 2.20
N SER A 66 2.31 9.72 1.05
CA SER A 66 1.63 8.67 0.28
C SER A 66 1.96 8.73 -1.21
N LYS A 67 3.07 9.39 -1.58
CA LYS A 67 3.45 9.62 -2.97
C LYS A 67 3.56 8.31 -3.74
N GLY A 68 2.75 8.18 -4.79
CA GLY A 68 2.73 7.00 -5.65
C GLY A 68 1.94 5.80 -5.09
N MET A 69 1.25 5.94 -3.94
CA MET A 69 0.33 4.89 -3.48
C MET A 69 -0.89 4.81 -4.40
N THR A 70 -1.31 3.60 -4.74
CA THR A 70 -2.58 3.33 -5.44
C THR A 70 -3.68 2.99 -4.42
N PRO A 71 -4.96 2.96 -4.82
CA PRO A 71 -6.05 2.47 -3.97
C PRO A 71 -5.79 1.06 -3.42
N LEU A 72 -5.15 0.18 -4.22
CA LEU A 72 -4.78 -1.17 -3.80
C LEU A 72 -3.77 -1.19 -2.64
N HIS A 73 -2.80 -0.27 -2.62
CA HIS A 73 -1.88 -0.12 -1.48
C HIS A 73 -2.63 0.20 -0.18
N LEU A 74 -3.63 1.09 -0.26
CA LEU A 74 -4.39 1.51 0.92
C LEU A 74 -5.37 0.43 1.39
N ALA A 75 -6.00 -0.30 0.48
CA ALA A 75 -6.82 -1.46 0.80
C ALA A 75 -5.98 -2.56 1.47
N ALA A 76 -4.80 -2.87 0.93
CA ALA A 76 -3.84 -3.82 1.48
C ALA A 76 -3.34 -3.40 2.87
N LYS A 77 -3.01 -2.13 3.04
CA LYS A 77 -2.65 -1.52 4.33
C LYS A 77 -3.76 -1.67 5.38
N GLY A 78 -5.02 -1.48 4.97
CA GLY A 78 -6.20 -1.66 5.83
C GLY A 78 -6.53 -3.14 6.11
N GLY A 79 -6.11 -4.05 5.23
CA GLY A 79 -6.47 -5.47 5.28
C GLY A 79 -7.87 -5.77 4.72
N HIS A 80 -8.36 -4.95 3.79
CA HIS A 80 -9.71 -5.05 3.23
C HIS A 80 -9.73 -5.97 2.00
N ILE A 81 -9.84 -7.28 2.23
CA ILE A 81 -9.73 -8.32 1.20
C ILE A 81 -10.76 -8.14 0.08
N GLU A 82 -12.03 -7.92 0.44
CA GLU A 82 -13.11 -7.75 -0.54
C GLU A 82 -12.88 -6.55 -1.47
N VAL A 83 -12.32 -5.45 -0.92
CA VAL A 83 -11.96 -4.28 -1.71
C VAL A 83 -10.76 -4.56 -2.60
N MET A 84 -9.77 -5.31 -2.10
CA MET A 84 -8.59 -5.71 -2.87
C MET A 84 -9.00 -6.59 -4.05
N ASP A 85 -9.88 -7.57 -3.81
CA ASP A 85 -10.43 -8.47 -4.84
C ASP A 85 -11.12 -7.67 -5.94
N LEU A 86 -12.06 -6.80 -5.57
CA LEU A 86 -12.75 -5.92 -6.53
C LEU A 86 -11.78 -5.02 -7.31
N LEU A 87 -10.76 -4.47 -6.68
CA LEU A 87 -9.77 -3.64 -7.36
C LEU A 87 -8.97 -4.46 -8.39
N LEU A 88 -8.57 -5.70 -8.04
CA LEU A 88 -7.87 -6.60 -8.97
C LEU A 88 -8.75 -7.02 -10.14
N GLU A 89 -10.02 -7.35 -9.90
CA GLU A 89 -11.01 -7.62 -10.96
C GLU A 89 -11.17 -6.45 -11.96
N ARG A 90 -11.01 -5.23 -11.46
CA ARG A 90 -11.08 -4.01 -12.28
C ARG A 90 -9.73 -3.59 -12.88
N GLY A 91 -8.71 -4.45 -12.81
CA GLY A 91 -7.40 -4.25 -13.43
C GLY A 91 -6.43 -3.40 -12.61
N ALA A 92 -6.54 -3.41 -11.28
CA ALA A 92 -5.51 -2.81 -10.43
C ALA A 92 -4.16 -3.53 -10.63
N ASN A 93 -3.10 -2.76 -10.73
CA ASN A 93 -1.75 -3.31 -10.83
C ASN A 93 -1.28 -3.81 -9.45
N ILE A 94 -1.19 -5.13 -9.30
CA ILE A 94 -0.73 -5.80 -8.07
C ILE A 94 0.74 -5.47 -7.75
N GLU A 95 1.54 -5.15 -8.79
CA GLU A 95 2.96 -4.80 -8.69
C GLU A 95 3.23 -3.29 -8.68
N ALA A 96 2.18 -2.47 -8.51
CA ALA A 96 2.35 -1.03 -8.45
C ALA A 96 3.37 -0.65 -7.37
N ARG A 97 4.30 0.25 -7.71
CA ARG A 97 5.36 0.70 -6.80
C ARG A 97 5.14 2.14 -6.36
N THR A 98 5.32 2.39 -5.07
CA THR A 98 5.32 3.76 -4.56
C THR A 98 6.54 4.53 -5.05
N SER A 99 6.43 5.87 -5.14
CA SER A 99 7.53 6.76 -5.56
C SER A 99 8.57 7.02 -4.46
N GLY A 100 8.58 6.23 -3.39
CA GLY A 100 9.58 6.30 -2.32
C GLY A 100 10.88 5.59 -2.68
N ALA A 101 11.91 5.78 -1.86
CA ALA A 101 13.25 5.20 -2.08
C ALA A 101 13.24 3.66 -2.22
N CYS A 102 12.33 2.97 -1.54
CA CYS A 102 12.25 1.51 -1.56
C CYS A 102 11.21 0.96 -2.55
N GLY A 103 10.38 1.83 -3.20
CA GLY A 103 9.39 1.38 -4.18
C GLY A 103 8.46 0.29 -3.66
N TRP A 104 7.76 0.54 -2.55
CA TRP A 104 6.90 -0.45 -1.90
C TRP A 104 5.73 -0.86 -2.77
N THR A 105 5.43 -2.17 -2.80
CA THR A 105 4.24 -2.74 -3.45
C THR A 105 3.09 -2.85 -2.45
N PRO A 106 1.86 -3.14 -2.90
CA PRO A 106 0.73 -3.44 -1.99
C PRO A 106 1.05 -4.55 -0.98
N LEU A 107 1.82 -5.56 -1.40
CA LEU A 107 2.28 -6.64 -0.53
C LEU A 107 3.13 -6.12 0.65
N HIS A 108 4.08 -5.23 0.36
CA HIS A 108 4.89 -4.59 1.41
C HIS A 108 4.05 -3.72 2.35
N ALA A 109 3.02 -3.03 1.81
CA ALA A 109 2.11 -2.23 2.63
C ALA A 109 1.30 -3.10 3.60
N ALA A 110 0.78 -4.26 3.14
CA ALA A 110 0.08 -5.24 3.98
C ALA A 110 1.01 -5.85 5.04
N ALA A 111 2.22 -6.26 4.64
CA ALA A 111 3.21 -6.87 5.52
C ALA A 111 3.66 -5.91 6.63
N LYS A 112 3.90 -4.63 6.31
CA LYS A 112 4.24 -3.60 7.30
C LYS A 112 3.17 -3.44 8.37
N GLU A 113 1.92 -3.42 7.98
CA GLU A 113 0.78 -3.27 8.90
C GLU A 113 0.33 -4.61 9.50
N ARG A 114 1.11 -5.68 9.27
CA ARG A 114 0.86 -7.04 9.78
C ARG A 114 -0.52 -7.60 9.43
N LYS A 115 -1.01 -7.31 8.22
CA LYS A 115 -2.28 -7.81 7.70
C LYS A 115 -2.08 -9.18 7.03
N ARG A 116 -2.00 -10.25 7.84
CA ARG A 116 -1.65 -11.60 7.37
C ARG A 116 -2.56 -12.10 6.26
N GLU A 117 -3.87 -11.91 6.39
CA GLU A 117 -4.84 -12.33 5.38
C GLU A 117 -4.66 -11.57 4.05
N ALA A 118 -4.35 -10.27 4.11
CA ALA A 118 -4.06 -9.49 2.92
C ALA A 118 -2.74 -9.91 2.26
N VAL A 119 -1.73 -10.26 3.05
CA VAL A 119 -0.46 -10.83 2.55
C VAL A 119 -0.73 -12.15 1.83
N LYS A 120 -1.47 -13.06 2.47
CA LYS A 120 -1.86 -14.35 1.89
C LYS A 120 -2.61 -14.16 0.57
N PHE A 121 -3.64 -13.34 0.58
CA PHE A 121 -4.45 -13.01 -0.60
C PHE A 121 -3.60 -12.49 -1.77
N LEU A 122 -2.66 -11.56 -1.52
CA LEU A 122 -1.80 -11.02 -2.56
C LEU A 122 -0.84 -12.07 -3.13
N VAL A 123 -0.27 -12.93 -2.28
CA VAL A 123 0.61 -14.02 -2.73
C VAL A 123 -0.17 -15.03 -3.58
N GLU A 124 -1.39 -15.40 -3.18
CA GLU A 124 -2.28 -16.28 -3.94
C GLU A 124 -2.66 -15.70 -5.31
N ASN A 125 -2.79 -14.37 -5.39
CA ASN A 125 -3.05 -13.65 -6.65
C ASN A 125 -1.77 -13.32 -7.45
N GLY A 126 -0.63 -13.92 -7.09
CA GLY A 126 0.60 -13.84 -7.87
C GLY A 126 1.45 -12.58 -7.63
N ALA A 127 1.34 -11.94 -6.46
CA ALA A 127 2.25 -10.85 -6.11
C ALA A 127 3.71 -11.33 -6.13
N PHE A 128 4.56 -10.56 -6.82
CA PHE A 128 5.97 -10.91 -6.98
C PHE A 128 6.71 -10.87 -5.64
N LEU A 129 7.44 -11.94 -5.38
CA LEU A 129 8.42 -12.06 -4.31
C LEU A 129 9.75 -12.52 -4.92
N PRO A 130 10.86 -11.83 -4.66
CA PRO A 130 12.17 -12.34 -5.02
C PRO A 130 12.46 -13.66 -4.28
N ASP A 131 13.46 -14.43 -4.72
CA ASP A 131 13.78 -15.70 -4.06
C ASP A 131 14.40 -15.49 -2.68
N ASP A 132 15.13 -14.41 -2.49
CA ASP A 132 15.75 -14.04 -1.22
C ASP A 132 15.04 -12.86 -0.56
N ILE A 133 14.58 -13.06 0.67
CA ILE A 133 13.95 -12.03 1.50
C ILE A 133 14.90 -10.85 1.78
N THR A 134 16.20 -11.09 1.74
CA THR A 134 17.23 -10.07 2.01
C THR A 134 17.60 -9.25 0.77
N ASP A 135 17.04 -9.56 -0.41
CA ASP A 135 17.30 -8.80 -1.62
C ASP A 135 16.76 -7.37 -1.53
N CYS A 136 17.62 -6.45 -1.12
CA CYS A 136 17.28 -5.04 -0.89
C CYS A 136 16.89 -4.26 -2.16
N ARG A 137 17.08 -4.85 -3.37
CA ARG A 137 16.63 -4.24 -4.63
C ARG A 137 15.10 -4.28 -4.76
N PHE A 138 14.47 -5.28 -4.15
CA PHE A 138 13.05 -5.54 -4.25
C PHE A 138 12.34 -5.43 -2.91
N ASN A 139 13.00 -5.80 -1.83
CA ASN A 139 12.44 -5.81 -0.48
C ASN A 139 13.04 -4.69 0.37
N PRO A 140 12.23 -3.97 1.15
CA PRO A 140 12.76 -3.14 2.21
C PRO A 140 13.43 -4.03 3.27
N PRO A 141 14.39 -3.51 4.05
CA PRO A 141 14.98 -4.26 5.15
C PRO A 141 13.90 -4.86 6.06
N VAL A 142 14.04 -6.13 6.45
CA VAL A 142 13.04 -6.91 7.20
C VAL A 142 12.58 -6.18 8.47
N GLN A 143 13.47 -5.45 9.13
CA GLN A 143 13.15 -4.64 10.30
C GLN A 143 12.05 -3.58 10.08
N TYR A 144 11.84 -3.13 8.83
CA TYR A 144 10.78 -2.19 8.48
C TYR A 144 9.51 -2.87 7.96
N CYS A 145 9.58 -4.18 7.66
CA CYS A 145 8.48 -4.93 7.08
C CYS A 145 8.36 -6.34 7.70
N LEU A 146 8.10 -6.38 9.01
CA LEU A 146 8.10 -7.60 9.85
C LEU A 146 7.12 -8.70 9.39
N GLY A 147 6.12 -8.36 8.57
CA GLY A 147 5.16 -9.35 8.03
C GLY A 147 5.59 -9.93 6.69
N LEU A 148 6.74 -9.56 6.15
CA LEU A 148 7.21 -10.06 4.85
C LEU A 148 7.55 -11.56 4.91
N GLU A 149 8.00 -12.06 6.05
CA GLU A 149 8.26 -13.48 6.29
C GLU A 149 7.03 -14.35 5.99
N TRP A 150 5.83 -13.86 6.35
CA TRP A 150 4.58 -14.57 6.06
C TRP A 150 4.31 -14.74 4.56
N ALA A 151 4.72 -13.77 3.74
CA ALA A 151 4.60 -13.87 2.30
C ALA A 151 5.46 -15.02 1.74
N TYR A 152 6.66 -15.18 2.27
CA TYR A 152 7.55 -16.28 1.91
C TYR A 152 7.03 -17.63 2.41
N GLU A 153 6.45 -17.68 3.61
CA GLU A 153 5.78 -18.88 4.13
C GLU A 153 4.60 -19.30 3.25
N GLU A 154 3.74 -18.36 2.86
CA GLU A 154 2.59 -18.65 2.00
C GLU A 154 3.04 -19.08 0.59
N ARG A 155 4.04 -18.42 0.00
CA ARG A 155 4.61 -18.86 -1.29
C ARG A 155 5.14 -20.29 -1.21
N LYS A 156 5.85 -20.63 -0.15
CA LYS A 156 6.38 -21.99 0.06
C LYS A 156 5.27 -23.04 0.16
N LYS A 157 4.16 -22.72 0.81
CA LYS A 157 2.97 -23.61 0.85
C LYS A 157 2.36 -23.81 -0.53
N LEU A 158 2.28 -22.76 -1.34
CA LEU A 158 1.72 -22.82 -2.69
C LEU A 158 2.62 -23.60 -3.66
N SER A 159 3.95 -23.52 -3.50
CA SER A 159 4.91 -24.28 -4.31
C SER A 159 4.99 -25.76 -3.96
N GLY A 160 4.30 -26.21 -2.91
CA GLY A 160 4.30 -27.62 -2.49
C GLY A 160 5.60 -28.07 -1.81
N GLU A 161 6.51 -27.15 -1.51
CA GLU A 161 7.71 -27.44 -0.72
C GLU A 161 7.36 -27.54 0.77
N THR A 162 6.75 -28.65 1.16
CA THR A 162 6.59 -28.98 2.57
C THR A 162 7.98 -29.22 3.14
N SER A 163 8.45 -28.31 3.98
CA SER A 163 9.65 -28.55 4.79
C SER A 163 9.38 -29.75 5.71
N SER A 164 9.85 -30.91 5.30
CA SER A 164 10.10 -31.99 6.25
C SER A 164 11.24 -31.50 7.16
N SER A 165 10.85 -30.87 8.26
CA SER A 165 11.74 -30.61 9.39
C SER A 165 12.00 -31.95 10.03
N SER A 166 12.96 -32.70 9.49
CA SER A 166 13.56 -33.86 10.15
C SER A 166 14.39 -33.30 11.31
N CYS A 167 13.79 -33.27 12.48
CA CYS A 167 14.55 -33.22 13.71
C CYS A 167 15.30 -34.55 13.82
N GLY A 168 16.56 -34.54 13.40
CA GLY A 168 17.48 -35.65 13.70
C GLY A 168 17.78 -35.65 15.20
N ASP A 169 17.09 -36.53 15.93
CA ASP A 169 17.51 -36.94 17.25
C ASP A 169 18.85 -37.65 17.16
N THR A 170 19.92 -36.91 17.39
CA THR A 170 21.23 -37.50 17.62
C THR A 170 21.31 -37.84 19.10
N SER A 171 20.85 -39.06 19.43
CA SER A 171 21.14 -39.67 20.72
C SER A 171 22.64 -39.98 20.77
N CYS A 172 23.39 -39.17 21.49
CA CYS A 172 24.73 -39.51 21.95
C CYS A 172 24.61 -40.54 23.09
N SER A 173 24.77 -41.82 22.73
CA SER A 173 25.07 -42.85 23.71
C SER A 173 26.52 -42.70 24.17
N SER A 174 26.68 -42.36 25.41
CA SER A 174 27.95 -42.46 26.11
C SER A 174 28.11 -43.90 26.59
N GLU A 175 29.09 -44.63 26.08
CA GLU A 175 29.62 -45.82 26.69
C GLU A 175 31.10 -45.68 26.88
N ASN A 176 31.49 -45.90 28.15
CA ASN A 176 32.81 -46.15 28.76
C ASN A 176 33.77 -44.99 28.85
#